data_dde87b1273947ae35f01ba05d9fdee54
#
_entry.id   dde87b1273947ae35f01ba05d9fdee54
#
_cell.length_a   1.000
_cell.length_b   1.000
_cell.length_c   1.000
_cell.angle_alpha   90.00
_cell.angle_beta   90.00
_cell.angle_gamma   90.00
#
_symmetry.space_group_name_H-M   'P 1'
#
loop_
_entity.id
_entity.type
_entity.pdbx_description
1 polymer ?
#
loop_
_entity_poly.entity_id
_entity_poly.type
_entity_poly.pdbx_seq_one_letter_code
_entity_poly.pdbx_strand_id
1 'polypeptide(L)'
;MPKLWLFDLDDTLFEASGGMLHKIHLLMNEYMCRELGMEWEEASALRRHYWSVYGATCLGLWRHHGIDPRDFLSFAHDFDPRLYIQFSGCPAEDVKRLPGRKVVFTNGPRNYARAVLEALELDHVVDGLVASTDMHALGQWRPKPSRLMFLMTCRRWGVSPADTVFVDDSPMNLMAAHAEGIRTVWCTGYRKKNGKLANRIVRPCADFTIGHIRELSRLQFGTPDDRIFSNGCLNVLTHRRSLCAA
;
A
#
# COMPACT_ATOMS: atom_id res chain seq x y z
N MET A 1 -2.46 6.02 -22.21
CA MET A 1 -3.44 6.04 -21.10
C MET A 1 -3.32 4.77 -20.28
N PRO A 2 -3.37 4.81 -18.95
CA PRO A 2 -3.33 3.61 -18.12
C PRO A 2 -4.44 2.61 -18.47
N LYS A 3 -4.10 1.32 -18.48
CA LYS A 3 -5.05 0.22 -18.69
C LYS A 3 -5.50 -0.41 -17.38
N LEU A 4 -4.64 -0.29 -16.32
CA LEU A 4 -4.91 -0.80 -14.99
C LEU A 4 -4.48 0.23 -13.94
N TRP A 5 -5.37 0.47 -12.98
CA TRP A 5 -5.09 1.22 -11.76
C TRP A 5 -5.10 0.26 -10.60
N LEU A 6 -4.04 0.28 -9.81
CA LEU A 6 -3.97 -0.38 -8.51
C LEU A 6 -4.05 0.71 -7.45
N PHE A 7 -5.04 0.64 -6.59
CA PHE A 7 -5.23 1.60 -5.50
C PHE A 7 -4.96 0.91 -4.17
N ASP A 8 -4.09 1.47 -3.37
CA ASP A 8 -4.16 1.19 -1.95
C ASP A 8 -5.48 1.73 -1.37
N LEU A 9 -5.85 1.29 -0.18
CA LEU A 9 -7.11 1.62 0.46
C LEU A 9 -6.91 2.71 1.53
N ASP A 10 -6.21 2.35 2.59
CA ASP A 10 -6.04 3.17 3.81
C ASP A 10 -5.10 4.36 3.56
N ASP A 11 -5.51 5.57 3.94
CA ASP A 11 -4.78 6.82 3.67
C ASP A 11 -4.47 7.08 2.18
N THR A 12 -5.23 6.41 1.29
CA THR A 12 -5.16 6.61 -0.17
C THR A 12 -6.54 6.92 -0.75
N LEU A 13 -7.51 6.03 -0.62
CA LEU A 13 -8.90 6.26 -1.07
C LEU A 13 -9.73 7.03 -0.05
N PHE A 14 -9.38 6.95 1.23
CA PHE A 14 -10.00 7.69 2.33
C PHE A 14 -8.99 7.92 3.46
N GLU A 15 -9.33 8.80 4.40
CA GLU A 15 -8.52 9.08 5.58
C GLU A 15 -8.73 8.00 6.66
N ALA A 16 -7.85 7.00 6.69
CA ALA A 16 -7.82 6.00 7.76
C ALA A 16 -7.11 6.49 9.03
N SER A 17 -6.13 7.39 8.89
CA SER A 17 -5.36 7.97 10.00
C SER A 17 -6.20 8.84 10.95
N GLY A 18 -7.40 9.25 10.55
CA GLY A 18 -8.35 10.04 11.36
C GLY A 18 -8.99 9.30 12.54
N GLY A 19 -8.65 8.01 12.77
CA GLY A 19 -9.21 7.21 13.88
C GLY A 19 -9.17 5.71 13.64
N MET A 20 -9.43 5.26 12.43
CA MET A 20 -9.49 3.85 12.06
C MET A 20 -8.13 3.14 12.28
N LEU A 21 -7.02 3.71 11.81
CA LEU A 21 -5.68 3.16 12.06
C LEU A 21 -5.36 3.12 13.57
N HIS A 22 -5.84 4.08 14.33
CA HIS A 22 -5.69 4.04 15.80
C HIS A 22 -6.40 2.81 16.38
N LYS A 23 -7.65 2.55 15.99
CA LYS A 23 -8.40 1.36 16.43
C LYS A 23 -7.68 0.06 16.03
N ILE A 24 -7.23 -0.04 14.80
CA ILE A 24 -6.44 -1.19 14.31
C ILE A 24 -5.17 -1.37 15.17
N HIS A 25 -4.45 -0.29 15.47
CA HIS A 25 -3.24 -0.36 16.28
C HIS A 25 -3.51 -0.81 17.73
N LEU A 26 -4.64 -0.41 18.32
CA LEU A 26 -5.04 -0.88 19.65
C LEU A 26 -5.30 -2.39 19.62
N LEU A 27 -6.08 -2.87 18.66
CA LEU A 27 -6.37 -4.30 18.52
C LEU A 27 -5.12 -5.14 18.18
N MET A 28 -4.20 -4.60 17.36
CA MET A 28 -2.90 -5.24 17.12
C MET A 28 -2.09 -5.41 18.42
N ASN A 29 -2.02 -4.36 19.24
CA ASN A 29 -1.32 -4.44 20.52
C ASN A 29 -2.00 -5.41 21.48
N GLU A 30 -3.33 -5.36 21.58
CA GLU A 30 -4.11 -6.29 22.41
C GLU A 30 -3.86 -7.75 22.03
N TYR A 31 -3.87 -8.06 20.72
CA TYR A 31 -3.52 -9.38 20.23
C TYR A 31 -2.10 -9.80 20.64
N MET A 32 -1.13 -8.91 20.46
CA MET A 32 0.27 -9.19 20.79
C MET A 32 0.47 -9.40 22.31
N CYS A 33 -0.18 -8.60 23.14
CA CYS A 33 -0.16 -8.80 24.59
C CYS A 33 -0.71 -10.18 24.97
N ARG A 34 -1.85 -10.56 24.37
CA ARG A 34 -2.51 -11.83 24.66
C ARG A 34 -1.71 -13.05 24.19
N GLU A 35 -1.25 -13.03 22.94
CA GLU A 35 -0.62 -14.20 22.31
C GLU A 35 0.86 -14.36 22.64
N LEU A 36 1.56 -13.26 22.93
CA LEU A 36 3.00 -13.26 23.22
C LEU A 36 3.32 -13.00 24.69
N GLY A 37 2.29 -12.72 25.53
CA GLY A 37 2.48 -12.49 26.96
C GLY A 37 3.32 -11.25 27.29
N MET A 38 3.34 -10.25 26.41
CA MET A 38 4.15 -9.03 26.57
C MET A 38 3.33 -7.85 27.10
N GLU A 39 4.02 -6.90 27.69
CA GLU A 39 3.42 -5.66 28.16
C GLU A 39 3.02 -4.75 26.98
N TRP A 40 2.08 -3.83 27.21
CA TRP A 40 1.50 -2.96 26.17
C TRP A 40 2.55 -2.10 25.46
N GLU A 41 3.49 -1.56 26.20
CA GLU A 41 4.59 -0.74 25.68
C GLU A 41 5.53 -1.54 24.79
N GLU A 42 5.83 -2.77 25.17
CA GLU A 42 6.65 -3.70 24.38
C GLU A 42 5.93 -4.09 23.08
N ALA A 43 4.66 -4.46 23.17
CA ALA A 43 3.81 -4.75 22.00
C ALA A 43 3.78 -3.57 21.04
N SER A 44 3.59 -2.36 21.57
CA SER A 44 3.56 -1.13 20.77
C SER A 44 4.91 -0.83 20.10
N ALA A 45 6.02 -1.04 20.81
CA ALA A 45 7.37 -0.86 20.26
C ALA A 45 7.67 -1.90 19.17
N LEU A 46 7.37 -3.16 19.44
CA LEU A 46 7.59 -4.27 18.51
C LEU A 46 6.73 -4.12 17.23
N ARG A 47 5.48 -3.73 17.38
CA ARG A 47 4.58 -3.44 16.25
C ARG A 47 5.19 -2.39 15.31
N ARG A 48 5.65 -1.25 15.86
CA ARG A 48 6.30 -0.18 15.08
C ARG A 48 7.60 -0.66 14.44
N HIS A 49 8.40 -1.44 15.16
CA HIS A 49 9.63 -2.00 14.63
C HIS A 49 9.37 -2.91 13.44
N TYR A 50 8.45 -3.86 13.54
CA TYR A 50 8.13 -4.76 12.44
C TYR A 50 7.53 -4.03 11.23
N TRP A 51 6.68 -3.04 11.48
CA TRP A 51 6.19 -2.20 10.39
C TRP A 51 7.33 -1.46 9.66
N SER A 52 8.29 -0.91 10.40
CA SER A 52 9.40 -0.16 9.82
C SER A 52 10.38 -1.03 9.03
N VAL A 53 10.58 -2.28 9.46
CA VAL A 53 11.53 -3.22 8.83
C VAL A 53 10.90 -3.96 7.65
N TYR A 54 9.66 -4.41 7.80
CA TYR A 54 9.01 -5.31 6.84
C TYR A 54 7.90 -4.64 6.02
N GLY A 55 7.49 -3.42 6.36
CA GLY A 55 6.35 -2.74 5.75
C GLY A 55 4.99 -3.21 6.26
N ALA A 56 4.94 -4.30 7.02
CA ALA A 56 3.74 -4.82 7.66
C ALA A 56 4.10 -5.54 8.95
N THR A 57 3.40 -5.22 10.06
CA THR A 57 3.62 -5.83 11.38
C THR A 57 3.46 -7.35 11.35
N CYS A 58 2.43 -7.84 10.69
CA CYS A 58 2.13 -9.27 10.57
C CYS A 58 3.25 -10.09 9.91
N LEU A 59 4.08 -9.49 9.04
CA LEU A 59 5.26 -10.17 8.48
C LEU A 59 6.31 -10.46 9.54
N GLY A 60 6.55 -9.51 10.44
CA GLY A 60 7.46 -9.71 11.56
C GLY A 60 6.93 -10.76 12.53
N LEU A 61 5.66 -10.69 12.90
CA LEU A 61 5.01 -11.65 13.78
C LEU A 61 5.05 -13.08 13.23
N TRP A 62 4.77 -13.24 11.95
CA TRP A 62 4.87 -14.55 11.30
C TRP A 62 6.31 -15.09 11.32
N ARG A 63 7.29 -14.26 10.95
CA ARG A 63 8.70 -14.68 10.82
C ARG A 63 9.37 -15.02 12.16
N HIS A 64 9.06 -14.25 13.20
CA HIS A 64 9.79 -14.34 14.48
C HIS A 64 9.01 -15.05 15.58
N HIS A 65 7.69 -15.14 15.44
CA HIS A 65 6.81 -15.71 16.48
C HIS A 65 5.91 -16.82 15.94
N GLY A 66 5.94 -17.13 14.64
CA GLY A 66 5.10 -18.17 14.04
C GLY A 66 3.59 -17.87 14.03
N ILE A 67 3.19 -16.61 14.30
CA ILE A 67 1.79 -16.18 14.30
C ILE A 67 1.22 -16.24 12.89
N ASP A 68 0.06 -16.89 12.73
CA ASP A 68 -0.66 -16.89 11.44
C ASP A 68 -1.14 -15.45 11.12
N PRO A 69 -0.70 -14.89 9.99
CA PRO A 69 -1.14 -13.55 9.59
C PRO A 69 -2.66 -13.39 9.46
N ARG A 70 -3.38 -14.48 9.13
CA ARG A 70 -4.85 -14.44 8.98
C ARG A 70 -5.53 -14.22 10.32
N ASP A 71 -5.08 -14.92 11.36
CA ASP A 71 -5.64 -14.79 12.70
C ASP A 71 -5.36 -13.39 13.26
N PHE A 72 -4.11 -12.94 13.14
CA PHE A 72 -3.72 -11.60 13.56
C PHE A 72 -4.51 -10.50 12.85
N LEU A 73 -4.61 -10.56 11.53
CA LEU A 73 -5.32 -9.55 10.74
C LEU A 73 -6.83 -9.61 10.97
N SER A 74 -7.41 -10.81 11.14
CA SER A 74 -8.83 -10.95 11.48
C SER A 74 -9.15 -10.27 12.79
N PHE A 75 -8.35 -10.52 13.85
CA PHE A 75 -8.53 -9.87 15.14
C PHE A 75 -8.33 -8.36 15.09
N ALA A 76 -7.25 -7.92 14.43
CA ALA A 76 -6.92 -6.50 14.35
C ALA A 76 -7.95 -5.65 13.56
N HIS A 77 -8.81 -6.28 12.77
CA HIS A 77 -9.86 -5.63 11.98
C HIS A 77 -11.28 -6.09 12.39
N ASP A 78 -11.43 -6.69 13.58
CA ASP A 78 -12.73 -7.11 14.13
C ASP A 78 -13.47 -5.92 14.76
N PHE A 79 -13.92 -5.01 13.90
CA PHE A 79 -14.78 -3.86 14.23
C PHE A 79 -15.54 -3.39 12.99
N ASP A 80 -16.58 -2.59 13.18
CA ASP A 80 -17.29 -1.96 12.06
C ASP A 80 -16.52 -0.73 11.55
N PRO A 81 -15.88 -0.78 10.37
CA PRO A 81 -15.09 0.33 9.84
C PRO A 81 -15.94 1.56 9.51
N ARG A 82 -17.25 1.40 9.28
CA ARG A 82 -18.18 2.51 8.96
C ARG A 82 -18.24 3.55 10.07
N LEU A 83 -17.98 3.15 11.32
CA LEU A 83 -17.95 4.05 12.48
C LEU A 83 -16.76 5.03 12.46
N TYR A 84 -15.76 4.78 11.63
CA TYR A 84 -14.51 5.54 11.57
C TYR A 84 -14.31 6.31 10.26
N ILE A 85 -15.16 6.06 9.26
CA ILE A 85 -15.04 6.75 7.98
C ILE A 85 -15.59 8.17 8.11
N GLN A 86 -14.71 9.13 7.85
CA GLN A 86 -15.09 10.53 7.69
C GLN A 86 -15.17 10.84 6.20
N PHE A 87 -16.38 11.22 5.75
CA PHE A 87 -16.60 11.57 4.35
C PHE A 87 -15.98 12.92 4.02
N SER A 88 -14.91 12.92 3.24
CA SER A 88 -14.30 14.13 2.67
C SER A 88 -14.30 14.05 1.14
N GLY A 89 -15.43 14.35 0.52
CA GLY A 89 -15.61 14.24 -0.93
C GLY A 89 -16.32 12.94 -1.36
N CYS A 90 -16.32 12.66 -2.64
CA CYS A 90 -16.92 11.45 -3.24
C CYS A 90 -15.84 10.67 -4.02
N PRO A 91 -15.08 9.79 -3.35
CA PRO A 91 -14.02 9.05 -4.03
C PRO A 91 -14.54 8.16 -5.16
N ALA A 92 -15.80 7.71 -5.09
CA ALA A 92 -16.42 6.90 -6.13
C ALA A 92 -16.50 7.65 -7.47
N GLU A 93 -16.97 8.89 -7.46
CA GLU A 93 -17.03 9.72 -8.68
C GLU A 93 -15.65 10.03 -9.25
N ASP A 94 -14.66 10.25 -8.40
CA ASP A 94 -13.29 10.54 -8.83
C ASP A 94 -12.63 9.31 -9.48
N VAL A 95 -12.81 8.13 -8.90
CA VAL A 95 -12.31 6.85 -9.43
C VAL A 95 -13.04 6.44 -10.70
N LYS A 96 -14.37 6.63 -10.77
CA LYS A 96 -15.21 6.29 -11.92
C LYS A 96 -14.77 7.00 -13.20
N ARG A 97 -14.31 8.24 -13.10
CA ARG A 97 -13.86 9.06 -14.25
C ARG A 97 -12.55 8.57 -14.87
N LEU A 98 -11.79 7.75 -14.18
CA LEU A 98 -10.50 7.27 -14.69
C LEU A 98 -10.71 6.22 -15.79
N PRO A 99 -9.90 6.24 -16.87
CA PRO A 99 -9.95 5.22 -17.90
C PRO A 99 -9.35 3.90 -17.42
N GLY A 100 -9.73 2.80 -18.04
CA GLY A 100 -9.17 1.48 -17.74
C GLY A 100 -9.78 0.82 -16.50
N ARG A 101 -9.21 -0.30 -16.08
CA ARG A 101 -9.68 -1.09 -14.93
C ARG A 101 -9.15 -0.52 -13.62
N LYS A 102 -9.94 -0.61 -12.56
CA LYS A 102 -9.64 -0.13 -11.22
C LYS A 102 -9.67 -1.31 -10.25
N VAL A 103 -8.57 -1.56 -9.60
CA VAL A 103 -8.41 -2.67 -8.63
C VAL A 103 -7.90 -2.11 -7.32
N VAL A 104 -8.58 -2.42 -6.24
CA VAL A 104 -8.05 -2.14 -4.90
C VAL A 104 -7.02 -3.21 -4.54
N PHE A 105 -5.86 -2.77 -4.07
CA PHE A 105 -4.71 -3.61 -3.74
C PHE A 105 -4.19 -3.24 -2.34
N THR A 106 -4.74 -3.91 -1.31
CA THR A 106 -4.54 -3.54 0.10
C THR A 106 -3.95 -4.68 0.93
N ASN A 107 -3.15 -4.32 1.94
CA ASN A 107 -2.69 -5.24 2.98
C ASN A 107 -3.75 -5.53 4.06
N GLY A 108 -4.88 -4.83 4.03
CA GLY A 108 -6.02 -5.12 4.89
C GLY A 108 -6.70 -6.45 4.52
N PRO A 109 -7.40 -7.11 5.45
CA PRO A 109 -8.16 -8.32 5.17
C PRO A 109 -9.38 -8.02 4.30
N ARG A 110 -9.84 -9.04 3.55
CA ARG A 110 -10.90 -8.89 2.54
C ARG A 110 -12.22 -8.36 3.12
N ASN A 111 -12.63 -8.84 4.30
CA ASN A 111 -13.89 -8.43 4.90
C ASN A 111 -13.88 -6.94 5.28
N TYR A 112 -12.78 -6.49 5.90
CA TYR A 112 -12.56 -5.08 6.20
C TYR A 112 -12.57 -4.22 4.92
N ALA A 113 -11.79 -4.61 3.92
CA ALA A 113 -11.70 -3.86 2.67
C ALA A 113 -13.06 -3.75 1.97
N ARG A 114 -13.87 -4.81 1.95
CA ARG A 114 -15.23 -4.79 1.40
C ARG A 114 -16.14 -3.81 2.15
N ALA A 115 -16.16 -3.88 3.48
CA ALA A 115 -17.00 -2.99 4.29
C ALA A 115 -16.62 -1.51 4.09
N VAL A 116 -15.32 -1.22 3.93
CA VAL A 116 -14.85 0.14 3.58
C VAL A 116 -15.29 0.53 2.18
N LEU A 117 -15.15 -0.34 1.18
CA LEU A 117 -15.56 -0.05 -0.20
C LEU A 117 -17.06 0.20 -0.31
N GLU A 118 -17.88 -0.60 0.37
CA GLU A 118 -19.33 -0.41 0.45
C GLU A 118 -19.68 0.95 1.08
N ALA A 119 -19.04 1.30 2.21
CA ALA A 119 -19.27 2.58 2.87
C ALA A 119 -18.84 3.79 2.04
N LEU A 120 -17.85 3.64 1.16
CA LEU A 120 -17.37 4.69 0.25
C LEU A 120 -18.08 4.68 -1.11
N GLU A 121 -19.07 3.80 -1.30
CA GLU A 121 -19.77 3.60 -2.58
C GLU A 121 -18.82 3.23 -3.75
N LEU A 122 -17.70 2.57 -3.42
CA LEU A 122 -16.67 2.14 -4.39
C LEU A 122 -16.87 0.71 -4.87
N ASP A 123 -17.67 -0.10 -4.20
CA ASP A 123 -17.89 -1.53 -4.47
C ASP A 123 -18.40 -1.79 -5.89
N HIS A 124 -19.20 -0.87 -6.44
CA HIS A 124 -19.73 -0.91 -7.81
C HIS A 124 -18.89 -0.12 -8.84
N VAL A 125 -17.82 0.55 -8.40
CA VAL A 125 -16.93 1.34 -9.26
C VAL A 125 -15.64 0.61 -9.57
N VAL A 126 -15.15 -0.21 -8.62
CA VAL A 126 -13.91 -0.97 -8.80
C VAL A 126 -14.16 -2.32 -9.48
N ASP A 127 -13.28 -2.69 -10.41
CA ASP A 127 -13.35 -3.95 -11.15
C ASP A 127 -12.88 -5.15 -10.31
N GLY A 128 -12.19 -4.90 -9.19
CA GLY A 128 -11.72 -5.98 -8.32
C GLY A 128 -11.01 -5.53 -7.07
N LEU A 129 -10.79 -6.53 -6.21
CA LEU A 129 -10.12 -6.40 -4.92
C LEU A 129 -9.06 -7.50 -4.76
N VAL A 130 -7.83 -7.09 -4.49
CA VAL A 130 -6.74 -7.94 -4.03
C VAL A 130 -6.41 -7.54 -2.59
N ALA A 131 -6.85 -8.34 -1.64
CA ALA A 131 -6.65 -8.14 -0.21
C ALA A 131 -5.50 -9.01 0.31
N SER A 132 -5.06 -8.83 1.54
CA SER A 132 -3.99 -9.62 2.15
C SER A 132 -4.21 -11.12 2.04
N THR A 133 -5.45 -11.58 2.13
CA THR A 133 -5.83 -12.99 1.99
C THR A 133 -5.55 -13.59 0.60
N ASP A 134 -5.45 -12.76 -0.42
CA ASP A 134 -5.18 -13.17 -1.81
C ASP A 134 -3.70 -13.12 -2.16
N MET A 135 -2.88 -12.55 -1.29
CA MET A 135 -1.48 -12.26 -1.57
C MET A 135 -0.56 -13.45 -1.30
N HIS A 136 -0.85 -14.57 -1.98
CA HIS A 136 -0.01 -15.76 -1.93
C HIS A 136 0.68 -16.00 -3.28
N ALA A 137 1.97 -16.27 -3.23
CA ALA A 137 2.78 -16.57 -4.40
C ALA A 137 3.86 -17.61 -4.04
N LEU A 138 4.01 -18.64 -4.89
CA LEU A 138 4.99 -19.70 -4.69
C LEU A 138 4.88 -20.37 -3.30
N GLY A 139 3.66 -20.62 -2.86
CA GLY A 139 3.39 -21.27 -1.55
C GLY A 139 3.66 -20.37 -0.32
N GLN A 140 3.93 -19.10 -0.52
CA GLN A 140 4.21 -18.15 0.57
C GLN A 140 3.27 -16.96 0.53
N TRP A 141 2.93 -16.47 1.70
CA TRP A 141 2.22 -15.21 1.86
C TRP A 141 3.15 -14.02 1.60
N ARG A 142 2.75 -13.12 0.70
CA ARG A 142 3.60 -12.04 0.18
C ARG A 142 2.82 -10.73 0.02
N PRO A 143 2.46 -10.06 1.13
CA PRO A 143 1.78 -8.76 1.08
C PRO A 143 2.69 -7.67 0.48
N LYS A 144 2.14 -6.49 0.22
CA LYS A 144 2.96 -5.30 -0.10
C LYS A 144 4.01 -5.10 1.00
N PRO A 145 5.24 -4.76 0.65
CA PRO A 145 5.79 -4.31 -0.64
C PRO A 145 6.38 -5.44 -1.53
N SER A 146 5.76 -6.61 -1.62
CA SER A 146 6.24 -7.71 -2.45
C SER A 146 6.23 -7.36 -3.94
N ARG A 147 7.40 -7.25 -4.56
CA ARG A 147 7.58 -7.03 -6.00
C ARG A 147 6.88 -8.10 -6.84
N LEU A 148 6.99 -9.37 -6.42
CA LEU A 148 6.34 -10.49 -7.10
C LEU A 148 4.81 -10.34 -7.13
N MET A 149 4.19 -9.84 -6.05
CA MET A 149 2.74 -9.63 -6.02
C MET A 149 2.26 -8.55 -6.99
N PHE A 150 3.04 -7.50 -7.20
CA PHE A 150 2.74 -6.50 -8.24
C PHE A 150 2.73 -7.15 -9.63
N LEU A 151 3.77 -7.93 -9.97
CA LEU A 151 3.85 -8.63 -11.26
C LEU A 151 2.72 -9.65 -11.45
N MET A 152 2.42 -10.45 -10.41
CA MET A 152 1.32 -11.41 -10.47
C MET A 152 -0.03 -10.74 -10.61
N THR A 153 -0.24 -9.59 -9.96
CA THR A 153 -1.47 -8.81 -10.10
C THR A 153 -1.60 -8.28 -11.52
N CYS A 154 -0.56 -7.65 -12.07
CA CYS A 154 -0.56 -7.22 -13.48
C CYS A 154 -0.89 -8.37 -14.43
N ARG A 155 -0.24 -9.53 -14.25
CA ARG A 155 -0.47 -10.73 -15.06
C ARG A 155 -1.91 -11.25 -14.94
N ARG A 156 -2.46 -11.28 -13.72
CA ARG A 156 -3.86 -11.71 -13.48
C ARG A 156 -4.86 -10.85 -14.25
N TRP A 157 -4.57 -9.56 -14.38
CA TRP A 157 -5.41 -8.62 -15.12
C TRP A 157 -5.05 -8.51 -16.61
N GLY A 158 -4.06 -9.24 -17.09
CA GLY A 158 -3.62 -9.24 -18.50
C GLY A 158 -3.05 -7.90 -18.94
N VAL A 159 -2.45 -7.14 -18.01
CA VAL A 159 -1.89 -5.80 -18.28
C VAL A 159 -0.41 -5.79 -17.95
N SER A 160 0.39 -5.12 -18.79
CA SER A 160 1.83 -4.96 -18.52
C SER A 160 2.07 -3.99 -17.35
N PRO A 161 3.19 -4.13 -16.61
CA PRO A 161 3.58 -3.15 -15.61
C PRO A 161 3.64 -1.71 -16.17
N ALA A 162 4.13 -1.53 -17.39
CA ALA A 162 4.25 -0.22 -18.05
C ALA A 162 2.91 0.45 -18.33
N ASP A 163 1.82 -0.33 -18.50
CA ASP A 163 0.45 0.15 -18.68
C ASP A 163 -0.33 0.26 -17.36
N THR A 164 0.32 -0.04 -16.23
CA THR A 164 -0.28 -0.03 -14.88
C THR A 164 0.17 1.22 -14.12
N VAL A 165 -0.76 1.80 -13.36
CA VAL A 165 -0.51 2.87 -12.39
C VAL A 165 -0.83 2.35 -10.99
N PHE A 166 0.04 2.58 -10.05
CA PHE A 166 -0.17 2.28 -8.64
C PHE A 166 -0.22 3.56 -7.81
N VAL A 167 -1.27 3.71 -7.03
CA VAL A 167 -1.53 4.86 -6.16
C VAL A 167 -1.47 4.38 -4.71
N ASP A 168 -0.58 4.95 -3.90
CA ASP A 168 -0.36 4.47 -2.52
C ASP A 168 0.27 5.62 -1.70
N ASP A 169 0.09 5.63 -0.39
CA ASP A 169 0.70 6.60 0.53
C ASP A 169 2.07 6.12 1.06
N SER A 170 2.36 4.81 0.96
CA SER A 170 3.55 4.18 1.53
C SER A 170 4.76 4.26 0.60
N PRO A 171 5.87 4.89 1.03
CA PRO A 171 7.12 4.92 0.28
C PRO A 171 7.65 3.54 -0.13
N MET A 172 7.57 2.56 0.78
CA MET A 172 8.09 1.22 0.53
C MET A 172 7.31 0.51 -0.58
N ASN A 173 6.00 0.68 -0.61
CA ASN A 173 5.14 0.10 -1.63
C ASN A 173 5.41 0.73 -3.00
N LEU A 174 5.52 2.06 -3.05
CA LEU A 174 5.84 2.79 -4.29
C LEU A 174 7.21 2.39 -4.85
N MET A 175 8.23 2.29 -4.00
CA MET A 175 9.57 1.81 -4.43
C MET A 175 9.51 0.42 -5.04
N ALA A 176 8.75 -0.50 -4.43
CA ALA A 176 8.63 -1.87 -4.92
C ALA A 176 7.87 -1.92 -6.27
N ALA A 177 6.81 -1.16 -6.42
CA ALA A 177 6.06 -1.06 -7.68
C ALA A 177 6.89 -0.41 -8.80
N HIS A 178 7.57 0.69 -8.48
CA HIS A 178 8.43 1.41 -9.44
C HIS A 178 9.56 0.52 -9.97
N ALA A 179 10.16 -0.31 -9.11
CA ALA A 179 11.21 -1.26 -9.50
C ALA A 179 10.74 -2.33 -10.51
N GLU A 180 9.43 -2.55 -10.62
CA GLU A 180 8.81 -3.45 -11.61
C GLU A 180 8.33 -2.71 -12.88
N GLY A 181 8.62 -1.42 -12.99
CA GLY A 181 8.22 -0.61 -14.15
C GLY A 181 6.76 -0.14 -14.11
N ILE A 182 6.08 -0.29 -12.97
CA ILE A 182 4.74 0.29 -12.74
C ILE A 182 4.89 1.79 -12.53
N ARG A 183 4.00 2.59 -13.11
CA ARG A 183 3.92 4.03 -12.81
C ARG A 183 3.37 4.24 -11.43
N THR A 184 3.97 5.17 -10.69
CA THR A 184 3.66 5.36 -9.28
C THR A 184 3.14 6.76 -9.01
N VAL A 185 2.09 6.84 -8.20
CA VAL A 185 1.49 8.08 -7.73
C VAL A 185 1.50 8.07 -6.21
N TRP A 186 2.22 8.99 -5.63
CA TRP A 186 2.28 9.15 -4.19
C TRP A 186 1.13 10.01 -3.68
N CYS A 187 0.22 9.41 -2.90
CA CYS A 187 -0.86 10.12 -2.20
C CYS A 187 -0.36 10.63 -0.84
N THR A 188 -0.45 11.94 -0.62
CA THR A 188 0.12 12.58 0.58
C THR A 188 -0.90 13.30 1.45
N GLY A 189 -2.17 13.37 1.04
CA GLY A 189 -3.18 14.23 1.65
C GLY A 189 -3.53 13.88 3.08
N TYR A 190 -3.46 12.60 3.44
CA TYR A 190 -3.83 12.11 4.76
C TYR A 190 -2.65 11.95 5.72
N ARG A 191 -1.42 12.17 5.23
CA ARG A 191 -0.21 12.05 6.06
C ARG A 191 -0.02 13.25 6.98
N LYS A 192 0.21 13.00 8.27
CA LYS A 192 0.70 14.03 9.18
C LYS A 192 2.04 14.58 8.69
N LYS A 193 2.20 15.91 8.64
CA LYS A 193 3.30 16.66 7.99
C LYS A 193 4.75 16.39 8.50
N ASN A 194 5.01 15.33 9.25
CA ASN A 194 6.27 15.08 9.96
C ASN A 194 7.35 14.32 9.15
N GLY A 195 7.26 14.27 7.83
CA GLY A 195 8.08 13.37 7.03
C GLY A 195 9.10 13.99 6.08
N LYS A 196 10.00 14.89 6.55
CA LYS A 196 11.12 15.39 5.70
C LYS A 196 11.99 14.26 5.14
N LEU A 197 12.22 13.19 5.89
CA LEU A 197 13.01 12.03 5.46
C LEU A 197 12.27 11.21 4.37
N ALA A 198 10.95 10.99 4.54
CA ALA A 198 10.14 10.30 3.55
C ALA A 198 10.18 11.02 2.19
N ASN A 199 10.11 12.35 2.19
CA ASN A 199 10.18 13.15 0.97
C ASN A 199 11.50 12.97 0.18
N ARG A 200 12.64 12.74 0.84
CA ARG A 200 13.93 12.51 0.16
C ARG A 200 14.04 11.11 -0.45
N ILE A 201 13.37 10.11 0.15
CA ILE A 201 13.45 8.71 -0.28
C ILE A 201 12.44 8.44 -1.41
N VAL A 202 11.25 9.04 -1.35
CA VAL A 202 10.13 8.70 -2.26
C VAL A 202 10.18 9.47 -3.57
N ARG A 203 10.64 10.73 -3.56
CA ARG A 203 10.69 11.53 -4.79
C ARG A 203 11.34 10.85 -5.99
N PRO A 204 12.41 10.05 -5.83
CA PRO A 204 13.01 9.32 -6.97
C PRO A 204 12.15 8.17 -7.50
N CYS A 205 11.17 7.67 -6.71
CA CYS A 205 10.38 6.49 -7.03
C CYS A 205 8.88 6.80 -7.24
N ALA A 206 8.48 8.07 -7.14
CA ALA A 206 7.13 8.53 -7.43
C ALA A 206 7.14 9.34 -8.72
N ASP A 207 6.48 8.83 -9.76
CA ASP A 207 6.34 9.55 -11.03
C ASP A 207 5.47 10.81 -10.83
N PHE A 208 4.48 10.74 -9.94
CA PHE A 208 3.58 11.84 -9.58
C PHE A 208 3.36 11.90 -8.08
N THR A 209 3.00 13.10 -7.59
CA THR A 209 2.57 13.33 -6.20
C THR A 209 1.25 14.06 -6.21
N ILE A 210 0.28 13.58 -5.43
CA ILE A 210 -1.04 14.17 -5.27
C ILE A 210 -1.38 14.36 -3.80
N GLY A 211 -2.26 15.32 -3.51
CA GLY A 211 -2.89 15.45 -2.19
C GLY A 211 -4.13 14.55 -2.06
N HIS A 212 -4.91 14.41 -3.13
CA HIS A 212 -6.14 13.63 -3.13
C HIS A 212 -6.37 12.94 -4.48
N ILE A 213 -7.09 11.83 -4.47
CA ILE A 213 -7.38 11.02 -5.68
C ILE A 213 -8.11 11.82 -6.77
N ARG A 214 -8.89 12.86 -6.43
CA ARG A 214 -9.55 13.77 -7.39
C ARG A 214 -8.56 14.45 -8.36
N GLU A 215 -7.28 14.53 -8.00
CA GLU A 215 -6.24 15.12 -8.84
C GLU A 215 -5.77 14.17 -9.94
N LEU A 216 -6.05 12.86 -9.83
CA LEU A 216 -5.61 11.84 -10.79
C LEU A 216 -6.11 12.11 -12.21
N SER A 217 -7.32 12.64 -12.36
CA SER A 217 -7.91 12.97 -13.67
C SER A 217 -7.17 14.10 -14.43
N ARG A 218 -6.33 14.86 -13.71
CA ARG A 218 -5.53 15.97 -14.26
C ARG A 218 -4.13 15.53 -14.67
N LEU A 219 -3.70 14.33 -14.28
CA LEU A 219 -2.37 13.84 -14.58
C LEU A 219 -2.28 13.43 -16.07
N GLN A 220 -1.19 13.85 -16.70
CA GLN A 220 -0.88 13.44 -18.08
C GLN A 220 0.09 12.26 -18.02
N PHE A 221 -0.42 11.08 -18.33
CA PHE A 221 0.41 9.88 -18.46
C PHE A 221 0.93 9.82 -19.90
N GLY A 222 2.16 10.25 -20.13
CA GLY A 222 2.88 10.12 -21.40
C GLY A 222 2.98 8.67 -21.88
N THR A 223 3.52 8.45 -23.05
CA THR A 223 3.76 7.10 -23.57
C THR A 223 4.82 6.36 -22.73
N PRO A 224 4.88 5.02 -22.75
CA PRO A 224 5.92 4.25 -22.07
C PRO A 224 7.36 4.66 -22.45
N ASP A 225 7.57 5.17 -23.66
CA ASP A 225 8.88 5.60 -24.17
C ASP A 225 9.41 6.88 -23.49
N ASP A 226 8.54 7.72 -22.94
CA ASP A 226 8.95 8.96 -22.26
C ASP A 226 9.79 8.70 -20.99
N ARG A 227 9.81 7.44 -20.46
CA ARG A 227 10.62 7.07 -19.29
C ARG A 227 12.11 6.91 -19.59
N ILE A 228 12.51 6.68 -20.83
CA ILE A 228 13.92 6.40 -21.20
C ILE A 228 14.78 7.65 -20.99
N PHE A 229 14.18 8.85 -21.02
CA PHE A 229 14.88 10.12 -20.90
C PHE A 229 14.87 10.75 -19.50
N SER A 230 14.11 10.19 -18.54
CA SER A 230 14.03 10.72 -17.16
C SER A 230 14.86 9.96 -16.12
N ASN A 231 15.57 8.89 -16.51
CA ASN A 231 16.35 8.05 -15.59
C ASN A 231 17.74 8.65 -15.28
N GLY A 232 17.78 9.83 -14.63
CA GLY A 232 18.96 10.31 -13.93
C GLY A 232 19.27 9.57 -12.60
N CYS A 233 18.53 8.52 -12.23
CA CYS A 233 18.65 7.83 -10.94
C CYS A 233 19.48 6.54 -10.93
N LEU A 234 20.11 6.14 -12.05
CA LEU A 234 20.86 4.87 -12.10
C LEU A 234 22.29 4.93 -11.54
N ASN A 235 22.78 6.09 -11.06
CA ASN A 235 24.17 6.26 -10.63
C ASN A 235 24.44 6.20 -9.12
N VAL A 236 23.50 5.80 -8.27
CA VAL A 236 23.73 5.76 -6.79
C VAL A 236 24.02 4.35 -6.27
N LEU A 237 23.76 3.29 -7.06
CA LEU A 237 23.95 1.90 -6.59
C LEU A 237 25.21 1.19 -7.11
N THR A 238 26.00 1.81 -8.00
CA THR A 238 27.24 1.17 -8.53
C THR A 238 28.51 1.52 -7.73
N HIS A 239 28.46 2.39 -6.72
CA HIS A 239 29.67 2.82 -5.95
C HIS A 239 29.86 2.10 -4.60
N ARG A 240 29.20 0.96 -4.33
CA ARG A 240 29.46 0.15 -3.11
C ARG A 240 29.97 -1.27 -3.39
N ARG A 241 30.71 -1.48 -4.47
CA ARG A 241 31.41 -2.78 -4.72
C ARG A 241 32.93 -2.64 -4.87
N SER A 242 33.58 -1.71 -4.16
CA SER A 242 35.03 -1.57 -4.22
C SER A 242 35.67 -1.22 -2.88
N LEU A 243 35.23 -1.84 -1.77
CA LEU A 243 35.92 -1.75 -0.48
C LEU A 243 35.72 -3.04 0.33
N CYS A 244 36.10 -4.20 -0.23
CA CYS A 244 36.39 -5.43 0.50
C CYS A 244 37.34 -6.30 -0.35
N ALA A 245 38.57 -5.83 -0.49
CA ALA A 245 39.71 -6.66 -0.84
C ALA A 245 40.99 -5.88 -0.48
N ALA A 246 41.40 -5.97 0.76
CA ALA A 246 42.75 -5.92 1.27
C ALA A 246 42.70 -6.30 2.76
#